data_056c770772666298221ff38a336aa1d7
#
_entry.id   056c770772666298221ff38a336aa1d7
#
_cell.length_a   1.000
_cell.length_b   1.000
_cell.length_c   1.000
_cell.angle_alpha   90.00
_cell.angle_beta   90.00
_cell.angle_gamma   90.00
#
_symmetry.space_group_name_H-M   'P 1'
#
loop_
_entity.id
_entity.type
_entity.pdbx_description
1 polymer ?
#
loop_
_entity_poly.entity_id
_entity_poly.type
_entity_poly.pdbx_seq_one_letter_code
_entity_poly.pdbx_strand_id
1 'polypeptide(L)'
;MKKNLIEKVSAGITAVVSDIDGVLTNGEIIYSSSGEELKSFNVKDGSSIKRLHEIGIKVALISGRKSKSNRIRAKELNIKHLAEGVTNKSMALDKLIDNGFPSSNVCAIGDDIQDLDMFKHPSVSLKISVNDGHPDVLGVADFVTMRNGGQGIMVEVSELLIKSKA
;
A
#
# COMPACT_ATOMS: atom_id res chain seq x y z
N MET A 1 -20.83 -6.53 -13.56
CA MET A 1 -19.69 -6.47 -14.51
C MET A 1 -18.38 -6.03 -13.83
N LYS A 2 -18.36 -4.91 -13.08
CA LYS A 2 -17.15 -4.45 -12.35
C LYS A 2 -16.58 -5.49 -11.37
N LYS A 3 -17.40 -6.17 -10.56
CA LYS A 3 -16.96 -7.13 -9.55
C LYS A 3 -16.16 -8.29 -10.14
N ASN A 4 -16.66 -8.94 -11.19
CA ASN A 4 -15.99 -10.06 -11.87
C ASN A 4 -14.65 -9.62 -12.52
N LEU A 5 -14.54 -8.36 -12.98
CA LEU A 5 -13.32 -7.84 -13.54
C LEU A 5 -12.25 -7.62 -12.46
N ILE A 6 -12.65 -7.06 -11.33
CA ILE A 6 -11.75 -6.86 -10.17
C ILE A 6 -11.24 -8.21 -9.65
N GLU A 7 -12.12 -9.20 -9.49
CA GLU A 7 -11.74 -10.56 -9.07
C GLU A 7 -10.73 -11.19 -10.04
N LYS A 8 -10.95 -11.06 -11.34
CA LYS A 8 -10.05 -11.59 -12.37
C LYS A 8 -8.66 -10.91 -12.33
N VAL A 9 -8.61 -9.59 -12.18
CA VAL A 9 -7.36 -8.84 -12.06
C VAL A 9 -6.66 -9.22 -10.76
N SER A 10 -7.40 -9.29 -9.66
CA SER A 10 -6.86 -9.64 -8.33
C SER A 10 -6.21 -11.01 -8.29
N ALA A 11 -6.74 -12.00 -9.03
CA ALA A 11 -6.15 -13.33 -9.14
C ALA A 11 -4.73 -13.31 -9.74
N GLY A 12 -4.45 -12.36 -10.64
CA GLY A 12 -3.13 -12.20 -11.27
C GLY A 12 -2.11 -11.43 -10.42
N ILE A 13 -2.51 -10.76 -9.36
CA ILE A 13 -1.61 -9.90 -8.57
C ILE A 13 -0.47 -10.71 -7.93
N THR A 14 0.75 -10.23 -8.11
CA THR A 14 1.98 -10.84 -7.60
C THR A 14 2.64 -10.01 -6.50
N ALA A 15 2.31 -8.73 -6.40
CA ALA A 15 2.87 -7.82 -5.43
C ALA A 15 1.89 -6.71 -5.04
N VAL A 16 2.10 -6.14 -3.85
CA VAL A 16 1.38 -4.98 -3.34
C VAL A 16 2.40 -3.88 -3.04
N VAL A 17 2.19 -2.68 -3.54
CA VAL A 17 2.89 -1.47 -3.12
C VAL A 17 1.90 -0.54 -2.41
N SER A 18 2.25 -0.09 -1.21
CA SER A 18 1.37 0.73 -0.38
C SER A 18 2.04 2.02 0.03
N ASP A 19 1.27 3.12 0.01
CA ASP A 19 1.62 4.28 0.82
C ASP A 19 1.53 3.94 2.31
N ILE A 20 2.10 4.80 3.15
CA ILE A 20 2.11 4.63 4.62
C ILE A 20 1.16 5.63 5.27
N ASP A 21 1.37 6.92 5.03
CA ASP A 21 0.67 8.00 5.74
C ASP A 21 -0.71 8.23 5.14
N GLY A 22 -1.76 7.90 5.88
CA GLY A 22 -3.15 7.90 5.41
C GLY A 22 -3.65 6.54 4.90
N VAL A 23 -2.77 5.55 4.76
CA VAL A 23 -3.12 4.16 4.38
C VAL A 23 -2.89 3.20 5.55
N LEU A 24 -1.64 2.97 5.95
CA LEU A 24 -1.29 2.15 7.13
C LEU A 24 -1.42 2.92 8.45
N THR A 25 -1.45 4.25 8.37
CA THR A 25 -1.78 5.16 9.47
C THR A 25 -3.04 5.96 9.12
N ASN A 26 -3.57 6.72 10.07
CA ASN A 26 -4.69 7.63 9.83
C ASN A 26 -4.28 9.00 9.23
N GLY A 27 -2.99 9.15 8.84
CA GLY A 27 -2.46 10.38 8.27
C GLY A 27 -2.12 11.49 9.27
N GLU A 28 -2.39 11.31 10.57
CA GLU A 28 -2.01 12.28 11.59
C GLU A 28 -0.50 12.34 11.80
N ILE A 29 0.01 13.53 12.01
CA ILE A 29 1.41 13.79 12.35
C ILE A 29 1.50 14.04 13.85
N ILE A 30 2.22 13.18 14.57
CA ILE A 30 2.41 13.26 16.01
C ILE A 30 3.89 13.52 16.28
N TYR A 31 4.21 14.60 16.99
CA TYR A 31 5.57 14.88 17.42
C TYR A 31 5.72 14.67 18.92
N SER A 32 6.81 14.02 19.32
CA SER A 32 7.25 14.01 20.72
C SER A 32 7.81 15.40 21.11
N SER A 33 8.01 15.64 22.40
CA SER A 33 8.64 16.88 22.90
C SER A 33 10.08 17.07 22.41
N SER A 34 10.76 16.00 21.98
CA SER A 34 12.10 16.05 21.36
C SER A 34 12.05 16.28 19.84
N GLY A 35 10.85 16.43 19.24
CA GLY A 35 10.67 16.60 17.80
C GLY A 35 10.72 15.31 16.98
N GLU A 36 10.74 14.14 17.63
CA GLU A 36 10.68 12.85 16.94
C GLU A 36 9.23 12.61 16.44
N GLU A 37 9.10 12.21 15.16
CA GLU A 37 7.81 11.83 14.58
C GLU A 37 7.40 10.43 15.07
N LEU A 38 6.21 10.36 15.64
CA LEU A 38 5.58 9.11 16.10
C LEU A 38 4.47 8.71 15.13
N LYS A 39 4.29 7.41 14.92
CA LYS A 39 3.19 6.87 14.11
C LYS A 39 2.47 5.73 14.84
N SER A 40 1.16 5.70 14.66
CA SER A 40 0.32 4.60 15.12
C SER A 40 -0.01 3.68 13.95
N PHE A 41 0.34 2.41 14.07
CA PHE A 41 0.03 1.36 13.10
C PHE A 41 -1.00 0.38 13.66
N ASN A 42 -1.80 -0.22 12.79
CA ASN A 42 -2.79 -1.22 13.18
C ASN A 42 -2.19 -2.62 13.14
N VAL A 43 -2.40 -3.39 14.20
CA VAL A 43 -1.89 -4.77 14.31
C VAL A 43 -2.49 -5.70 13.24
N LYS A 44 -3.73 -5.44 12.80
CA LYS A 44 -4.43 -6.25 11.79
C LYS A 44 -3.76 -6.16 10.41
N ASP A 45 -3.15 -5.01 10.08
CA ASP A 45 -2.37 -4.88 8.84
C ASP A 45 -1.18 -5.82 8.84
N GLY A 46 -0.51 -5.97 9.98
CA GLY A 46 0.61 -6.90 10.11
C GLY A 46 0.23 -8.35 9.86
N SER A 47 -0.87 -8.80 10.46
CA SER A 47 -1.39 -10.17 10.26
C SER A 47 -1.77 -10.41 8.80
N SER A 48 -2.36 -9.41 8.14
CA SER A 48 -2.78 -9.49 6.75
C SER A 48 -1.60 -9.51 5.79
N ILE A 49 -0.58 -8.68 6.02
CA ILE A 49 0.67 -8.67 5.24
C ILE A 49 1.38 -10.04 5.36
N LYS A 50 1.41 -10.64 6.56
CA LYS A 50 1.96 -11.98 6.74
C LYS A 50 1.23 -13.01 5.87
N ARG A 51 -0.10 -12.99 5.84
CA ARG A 51 -0.90 -13.88 4.97
C ARG A 51 -0.59 -13.68 3.48
N LEU A 52 -0.35 -12.44 3.03
CA LEU A 52 0.06 -12.15 1.66
C LEU A 52 1.43 -12.77 1.34
N HIS A 53 2.40 -12.65 2.27
CA HIS A 53 3.71 -13.28 2.12
C HIS A 53 3.62 -14.83 2.04
N GLU A 54 2.74 -15.45 2.82
CA GLU A 54 2.52 -16.91 2.84
C GLU A 54 2.01 -17.44 1.49
N ILE A 55 1.29 -16.63 0.70
CA ILE A 55 0.84 -16.98 -0.65
C ILE A 55 1.76 -16.44 -1.75
N GLY A 56 2.97 -15.99 -1.40
CA GLY A 56 3.99 -15.53 -2.34
C GLY A 56 3.81 -14.10 -2.87
N ILE A 57 2.87 -13.31 -2.35
CA ILE A 57 2.72 -11.90 -2.71
C ILE A 57 3.76 -11.07 -1.97
N LYS A 58 4.60 -10.35 -2.71
CA LYS A 58 5.57 -9.42 -2.14
C LYS A 58 4.90 -8.11 -1.76
N VAL A 59 5.36 -7.50 -0.67
CA VAL A 59 4.86 -6.18 -0.23
C VAL A 59 5.99 -5.17 -0.22
N ALA A 60 5.72 -3.98 -0.74
CA ALA A 60 6.58 -2.81 -0.68
C ALA A 60 5.86 -1.63 -0.04
N LEU A 61 6.61 -0.72 0.56
CA LEU A 61 6.11 0.53 1.11
C LEU A 61 6.81 1.71 0.44
N ILE A 62 6.03 2.74 0.11
CA ILE A 62 6.54 4.01 -0.44
C ILE A 62 5.93 5.15 0.39
N SER A 63 6.78 6.03 0.94
CA SER A 63 6.33 7.21 1.69
C SER A 63 7.05 8.47 1.23
N GLY A 64 6.33 9.58 1.13
CA GLY A 64 6.91 10.90 0.94
C GLY A 64 7.73 11.39 2.15
N ARG A 65 7.50 10.81 3.31
CA ARG A 65 8.16 11.16 4.58
C ARG A 65 9.24 10.14 4.95
N LYS A 66 10.35 10.63 5.53
CA LYS A 66 11.34 9.77 6.18
C LYS A 66 11.01 9.67 7.66
N SER A 67 10.89 8.45 8.16
CA SER A 67 10.57 8.24 9.58
C SER A 67 11.23 6.98 10.12
N LYS A 68 11.79 7.07 11.31
CA LYS A 68 12.29 5.90 12.04
C LYS A 68 11.18 4.87 12.26
N SER A 69 9.94 5.33 12.50
CA SER A 69 8.77 4.48 12.66
C SER A 69 8.48 3.65 11.41
N ASN A 70 8.63 4.21 10.19
CA ASN A 70 8.46 3.46 8.94
C ASN A 70 9.45 2.29 8.85
N ARG A 71 10.73 2.53 9.16
CA ARG A 71 11.78 1.51 9.10
C ARG A 71 11.59 0.41 10.15
N ILE A 72 11.19 0.79 11.37
CA ILE A 72 10.84 -0.17 12.43
C ILE A 72 9.69 -1.05 11.97
N ARG A 73 8.61 -0.44 11.45
CA ARG A 73 7.43 -1.18 11.01
C ARG A 73 7.73 -2.09 9.81
N ALA A 74 8.45 -1.62 8.81
CA ALA A 74 8.86 -2.43 7.67
C ALA A 74 9.69 -3.66 8.11
N LYS A 75 10.64 -3.46 9.02
CA LYS A 75 11.45 -4.55 9.58
C LYS A 75 10.60 -5.57 10.34
N GLU A 76 9.70 -5.11 11.21
CA GLU A 76 8.77 -5.95 11.98
C GLU A 76 7.91 -6.83 11.06
N LEU A 77 7.45 -6.27 9.93
CA LEU A 77 6.61 -6.96 8.96
C LEU A 77 7.40 -7.75 7.90
N ASN A 78 8.73 -7.83 8.04
CA ASN A 78 9.62 -8.48 7.06
C ASN A 78 9.46 -7.91 5.64
N ILE A 79 9.18 -6.61 5.52
CA ILE A 79 9.09 -5.90 4.26
C ILE A 79 10.50 -5.42 3.87
N LYS A 80 11.03 -5.97 2.77
CA LYS A 80 12.39 -5.67 2.29
C LYS A 80 12.46 -4.44 1.39
N HIS A 81 11.34 -4.08 0.77
CA HIS A 81 11.24 -3.00 -0.20
C HIS A 81 10.57 -1.79 0.44
N LEU A 82 11.37 -0.81 0.86
CA LEU A 82 10.92 0.44 1.47
C LEU A 82 11.59 1.63 0.77
N ALA A 83 10.80 2.54 0.24
CA ALA A 83 11.25 3.82 -0.29
C ALA A 83 10.69 4.96 0.55
N GLU A 84 11.55 5.84 1.06
CA GLU A 84 11.18 6.94 1.96
C GLU A 84 11.68 8.29 1.44
N GLY A 85 10.97 9.37 1.79
CA GLY A 85 11.34 10.73 1.40
C GLY A 85 11.27 10.95 -0.10
N VAL A 86 10.36 10.26 -0.77
CA VAL A 86 10.22 10.33 -2.22
C VAL A 86 9.27 11.46 -2.62
N THR A 87 9.59 12.17 -3.67
CA THR A 87 8.76 13.22 -4.25
C THR A 87 7.93 12.72 -5.43
N ASN A 88 8.35 11.65 -6.08
CA ASN A 88 7.66 11.00 -7.19
C ASN A 88 7.57 9.49 -6.92
N LYS A 89 6.36 9.01 -6.64
CA LYS A 89 6.13 7.61 -6.25
C LYS A 89 6.23 6.64 -7.44
N SER A 90 5.98 7.09 -8.67
CA SER A 90 6.21 6.28 -9.88
C SER A 90 7.70 5.96 -10.05
N MET A 91 8.57 6.98 -9.98
CA MET A 91 10.01 6.78 -10.04
C MET A 91 10.56 5.97 -8.85
N ALA A 92 9.93 6.08 -7.69
CA ALA A 92 10.30 5.25 -6.54
C ALA A 92 9.96 3.77 -6.80
N LEU A 93 8.83 3.50 -7.44
CA LEU A 93 8.44 2.14 -7.83
C LEU A 93 9.40 1.57 -8.87
N ASP A 94 9.85 2.35 -9.88
CA ASP A 94 10.92 1.92 -10.81
C ASP A 94 12.17 1.45 -10.06
N LYS A 95 12.64 2.23 -9.09
CA LYS A 95 13.81 1.87 -8.28
C LYS A 95 13.60 0.60 -7.44
N LEU A 96 12.39 0.37 -6.92
CA LEU A 96 12.09 -0.87 -6.22
C LEU A 96 12.11 -2.07 -7.17
N ILE A 97 11.61 -1.91 -8.39
CA ILE A 97 11.64 -2.93 -9.45
C ILE A 97 13.08 -3.25 -9.84
N ASP A 98 13.92 -2.25 -10.03
CA ASP A 98 15.36 -2.43 -10.30
C ASP A 98 16.07 -3.20 -9.17
N ASN A 99 15.56 -3.11 -7.95
CA ASN A 99 16.04 -3.84 -6.77
C ASN A 99 15.27 -5.16 -6.49
N GLY A 100 14.61 -5.74 -7.50
CA GLY A 100 14.02 -7.08 -7.45
C GLY A 100 12.57 -7.14 -6.94
N PHE A 101 11.85 -6.01 -6.89
CA PHE A 101 10.39 -6.00 -6.73
C PHE A 101 9.73 -6.39 -8.05
N PRO A 102 8.56 -7.04 -8.05
CA PRO A 102 7.86 -7.42 -9.28
C PRO A 102 7.55 -6.24 -10.20
N SER A 103 7.77 -6.43 -11.51
CA SER A 103 7.61 -5.42 -12.56
C SER A 103 6.27 -5.47 -13.29
N SER A 104 5.35 -6.34 -12.85
CA SER A 104 4.02 -6.48 -13.45
C SER A 104 3.01 -7.04 -12.45
N ASN A 105 1.74 -6.83 -12.74
CA ASN A 105 0.64 -7.31 -11.87
C ASN A 105 0.76 -6.81 -10.43
N VAL A 106 1.08 -5.54 -10.28
CA VAL A 106 1.21 -4.87 -8.98
C VAL A 106 -0.14 -4.28 -8.59
N CYS A 107 -0.54 -4.50 -7.33
CA CYS A 107 -1.61 -3.76 -6.67
C CYS A 107 -1.00 -2.54 -5.98
N ALA A 108 -1.45 -1.34 -6.31
CA ALA A 108 -1.06 -0.11 -5.66
C ALA A 108 -2.14 0.39 -4.71
N ILE A 109 -1.75 0.84 -3.51
CA ILE A 109 -2.66 1.37 -2.49
C ILE A 109 -2.22 2.79 -2.14
N GLY A 110 -3.16 3.73 -2.18
CA GLY A 110 -2.90 5.14 -1.88
C GLY A 110 -4.15 5.87 -1.42
N ASP A 111 -3.97 7.07 -0.85
CA ASP A 111 -5.04 7.89 -0.31
C ASP A 111 -5.01 9.34 -0.81
N ASP A 112 -3.87 9.86 -1.28
CA ASP A 112 -3.72 11.27 -1.60
C ASP A 112 -3.19 11.49 -3.04
N ILE A 113 -3.28 12.73 -3.51
CA ILE A 113 -2.90 13.16 -4.87
C ILE A 113 -1.50 12.67 -5.25
N GLN A 114 -0.58 12.60 -4.31
CA GLN A 114 0.79 12.11 -4.52
C GLN A 114 0.85 10.63 -4.95
N ASP A 115 -0.24 9.86 -4.74
CA ASP A 115 -0.34 8.46 -5.14
C ASP A 115 -0.78 8.27 -6.59
N LEU A 116 -1.35 9.31 -7.20
CA LEU A 116 -1.85 9.24 -8.58
C LEU A 116 -0.74 8.88 -9.58
N ASP A 117 0.50 9.32 -9.35
CA ASP A 117 1.63 8.96 -10.22
C ASP A 117 1.99 7.48 -10.10
N MET A 118 1.95 6.93 -8.88
CA MET A 118 2.13 5.50 -8.66
C MET A 118 1.00 4.69 -9.32
N PHE A 119 -0.23 5.15 -9.24
CA PHE A 119 -1.40 4.50 -9.86
C PHE A 119 -1.30 4.43 -11.39
N LYS A 120 -0.61 5.39 -12.02
CA LYS A 120 -0.39 5.41 -13.48
C LYS A 120 0.80 4.57 -13.94
N HIS A 121 1.58 4.01 -13.01
CA HIS A 121 2.76 3.24 -13.36
C HIS A 121 2.39 1.99 -14.18
N PRO A 122 3.14 1.65 -15.26
CA PRO A 122 2.79 0.54 -16.17
C PRO A 122 2.71 -0.84 -15.49
N SER A 123 3.43 -1.05 -14.38
CA SER A 123 3.38 -2.30 -13.62
C SER A 123 2.09 -2.47 -12.80
N VAL A 124 1.34 -1.38 -12.58
CA VAL A 124 0.15 -1.38 -11.72
C VAL A 124 -1.07 -1.84 -12.51
N SER A 125 -1.66 -2.93 -12.07
CA SER A 125 -2.86 -3.54 -12.67
C SER A 125 -4.11 -3.37 -11.81
N LEU A 126 -3.95 -3.08 -10.50
CA LEU A 126 -5.05 -2.89 -9.57
C LEU A 126 -4.75 -1.67 -8.68
N LYS A 127 -5.69 -0.74 -8.62
CA LYS A 127 -5.60 0.48 -7.82
C LYS A 127 -6.60 0.41 -6.69
N ILE A 128 -6.13 0.54 -5.47
CA ILE A 128 -6.96 0.52 -4.27
C ILE A 128 -6.81 1.85 -3.53
N SER A 129 -7.92 2.44 -3.10
CA SER A 129 -7.92 3.56 -2.17
C SER A 129 -8.61 3.20 -0.87
N VAL A 130 -8.31 3.96 0.17
CA VAL A 130 -9.00 3.88 1.45
C VAL A 130 -10.30 4.69 1.41
N ASN A 131 -11.25 4.36 2.30
CA ASN A 131 -12.58 5.00 2.30
C ASN A 131 -12.53 6.53 2.47
N ASP A 132 -11.59 7.04 3.22
CA ASP A 132 -11.35 8.46 3.48
C ASP A 132 -10.26 9.07 2.59
N GLY A 133 -9.96 8.44 1.46
CA GLY A 133 -9.00 8.96 0.47
C GLY A 133 -9.47 10.24 -0.22
N HIS A 134 -8.51 10.95 -0.81
CA HIS A 134 -8.79 12.18 -1.57
C HIS A 134 -9.75 11.88 -2.74
N PRO A 135 -10.75 12.77 -3.04
CA PRO A 135 -11.74 12.54 -4.10
C PRO A 135 -11.15 12.14 -5.46
N ASP A 136 -10.03 12.74 -5.86
CA ASP A 136 -9.36 12.42 -7.14
C ASP A 136 -8.76 11.01 -7.15
N VAL A 137 -8.33 10.51 -6.00
CA VAL A 137 -7.81 9.15 -5.84
C VAL A 137 -8.95 8.14 -5.82
N LEU A 138 -10.01 8.44 -5.08
CA LEU A 138 -11.24 7.65 -5.07
C LEU A 138 -11.84 7.50 -6.47
N GLY A 139 -11.80 8.59 -7.27
CA GLY A 139 -12.34 8.63 -8.64
C GLY A 139 -11.65 7.69 -9.63
N VAL A 140 -10.40 7.34 -9.38
CA VAL A 140 -9.60 6.48 -10.28
C VAL A 140 -9.30 5.09 -9.69
N ALA A 141 -9.68 4.84 -8.44
CA ALA A 141 -9.50 3.55 -7.79
C ALA A 141 -10.43 2.48 -8.40
N ASP A 142 -9.90 1.28 -8.59
CA ASP A 142 -10.66 0.11 -9.00
C ASP A 142 -11.46 -0.49 -7.83
N PHE A 143 -10.89 -0.38 -6.62
CA PHE A 143 -11.51 -0.82 -5.37
C PHE A 143 -11.27 0.23 -4.27
N VAL A 144 -12.29 0.49 -3.47
CA VAL A 144 -12.21 1.36 -2.28
C VAL A 144 -12.54 0.52 -1.06
N THR A 145 -11.69 0.58 -0.03
CA THR A 145 -11.93 -0.15 1.21
C THR A 145 -13.14 0.43 1.96
N MET A 146 -13.79 -0.38 2.77
CA MET A 146 -14.83 0.11 3.69
C MET A 146 -14.22 0.80 4.92
N ARG A 147 -12.98 0.45 5.24
CA ARG A 147 -12.22 1.04 6.36
C ARG A 147 -11.48 2.27 5.91
N ASN A 148 -11.35 3.22 6.83
CA ASN A 148 -10.47 4.37 6.68
C ASN A 148 -9.00 3.98 6.86
N GLY A 149 -8.09 4.84 6.40
CA GLY A 149 -6.66 4.67 6.65
C GLY A 149 -6.36 4.47 8.14
N GLY A 150 -5.38 3.62 8.44
CA GLY A 150 -4.99 3.28 9.81
C GLY A 150 -5.93 2.32 10.56
N GLN A 151 -7.04 1.92 9.96
CA GLN A 151 -8.03 1.04 10.59
C GLN A 151 -7.87 -0.45 10.21
N GLY A 152 -6.70 -0.85 9.72
CA GLY A 152 -6.44 -2.22 9.32
C GLY A 152 -6.96 -2.52 7.91
N ILE A 153 -6.69 -1.66 6.96
CA ILE A 153 -7.17 -1.76 5.56
C ILE A 153 -6.63 -3.00 4.85
N MET A 154 -5.44 -3.47 5.24
CA MET A 154 -4.84 -4.65 4.64
C MET A 154 -5.66 -5.93 4.87
N VAL A 155 -6.60 -5.93 5.82
CA VAL A 155 -7.55 -7.04 5.99
C VAL A 155 -8.40 -7.19 4.72
N GLU A 156 -8.99 -6.10 4.24
CA GLU A 156 -9.82 -6.14 3.02
C GLU A 156 -8.98 -6.44 1.78
N VAL A 157 -7.79 -5.84 1.68
CA VAL A 157 -6.86 -6.09 0.56
C VAL A 157 -6.44 -7.56 0.51
N SER A 158 -6.00 -8.13 1.65
CA SER A 158 -5.58 -9.52 1.70
C SER A 158 -6.74 -10.49 1.41
N GLU A 159 -7.93 -10.21 1.93
CA GLU A 159 -9.12 -10.99 1.66
C GLU A 159 -9.48 -10.98 0.17
N LEU A 160 -9.44 -9.81 -0.50
CA LEU A 160 -9.68 -9.68 -1.92
C LEU A 160 -8.69 -10.52 -2.73
N LEU A 161 -7.40 -10.38 -2.46
CA LEU A 161 -6.35 -11.06 -3.23
C LEU A 161 -6.30 -12.57 -2.97
N ILE A 162 -6.51 -13.01 -1.73
CA ILE A 162 -6.51 -14.45 -1.37
C ILE A 162 -7.74 -15.15 -1.98
N LYS A 163 -8.93 -14.57 -1.82
CA LYS A 163 -10.16 -15.15 -2.37
C LYS A 163 -10.15 -15.25 -3.89
N SER A 164 -9.50 -14.30 -4.55
CA SER A 164 -9.41 -14.32 -6.02
C SER A 164 -8.44 -15.37 -6.56
N LYS A 165 -7.57 -15.95 -5.71
CA LYS A 165 -6.64 -17.02 -6.09
C LYS A 165 -7.14 -18.42 -5.72
N ALA A 166 -8.21 -18.53 -4.92
CA ALA A 166 -8.84 -19.78 -4.53
C ALA A 166 -9.78 -20.27 -5.64
#